data_5201b0220b57b6c12b26c3ce346475ac
#
_entry.id   5201b0220b57b6c12b26c3ce346475ac
#
_cell.length_a   1.000
_cell.length_b   1.000
_cell.length_c   1.000
_cell.angle_alpha   90.00
_cell.angle_beta   90.00
_cell.angle_gamma   90.00
#
_symmetry.space_group_name_H-M   'P 1'
#
loop_
_entity.id
_entity.type
_entity.pdbx_description
1 polymer ?
#
loop_
_entity_poly.entity_id
_entity_poly.type
_entity_poly.pdbx_seq_one_letter_code
_entity_poly.pdbx_strand_id
1 'polypeptide(L)'
;MSGPVIKKQDILDACAGMLQKQLYMVHTFPANGMGPVMENIEPHLKFQIELEEKGIMFGAGPFWDDNEEIWEGEGMVIIRAGSLAEAKEIAVSDPMHSSGARNFRVRPWLMNEGTVTVKIRYSDGSRELI
;
A
#
# COMPACT_ATOMS: atom_id res chain seq x y z
N MET A 1 -0.42 13.56 27.12
CA MET A 1 -0.17 12.12 27.10
C MET A 1 0.98 11.79 28.04
N SER A 2 0.80 10.84 28.92
CA SER A 2 1.85 10.36 29.83
C SER A 2 2.54 9.14 29.23
N GLY A 3 3.78 8.88 29.66
CA GLY A 3 4.57 7.74 29.25
C GLY A 3 5.80 8.16 28.43
N PRO A 4 6.68 7.19 28.14
CA PRO A 4 7.93 7.46 27.43
C PRO A 4 7.66 7.82 25.96
N VAL A 5 8.52 8.68 25.41
CA VAL A 5 8.59 8.94 23.98
C VAL A 5 9.61 7.96 23.38
N ILE A 6 9.14 7.13 22.44
CA ILE A 6 9.99 6.16 21.77
C ILE A 6 10.28 6.69 20.37
N LYS A 7 11.54 6.93 20.09
CA LYS A 7 11.98 7.45 18.80
C LYS A 7 12.12 6.32 17.77
N LYS A 8 12.02 6.67 16.50
CA LYS A 8 12.27 5.74 15.40
C LYS A 8 13.59 4.98 15.58
N GLN A 9 14.65 5.69 15.96
CA GLN A 9 15.97 5.09 16.14
C GLN A 9 15.98 4.02 17.23
N ASP A 10 15.20 4.20 18.30
CA ASP A 10 15.09 3.21 19.38
C ASP A 10 14.53 1.88 18.85
N ILE A 11 13.55 1.96 17.96
CA ILE A 11 12.96 0.78 17.33
C ILE A 11 13.96 0.12 16.38
N LEU A 12 14.65 0.90 15.56
CA LEU A 12 15.67 0.37 14.63
C LEU A 12 16.78 -0.36 15.39
N ASP A 13 17.22 0.20 16.52
CA ASP A 13 18.24 -0.41 17.36
C ASP A 13 17.75 -1.70 18.02
N ALA A 14 16.53 -1.70 18.54
CA ALA A 14 15.92 -2.88 19.17
C ALA A 14 15.68 -4.03 18.17
N CYS A 15 15.46 -3.70 16.91
CA CYS A 15 15.18 -4.65 15.84
C CYS A 15 16.40 -4.93 14.94
N ALA A 16 17.60 -4.67 15.45
CA ALA A 16 18.83 -4.94 14.71
C ALA A 16 18.88 -6.42 14.26
N GLY A 17 19.21 -6.64 12.98
CA GLY A 17 19.24 -7.97 12.39
C GLY A 17 17.92 -8.40 11.72
N MET A 18 16.83 -7.67 11.91
CA MET A 18 15.60 -7.88 11.16
C MET A 18 15.67 -7.20 9.79
N LEU A 19 14.66 -7.40 8.94
CA LEU A 19 14.63 -6.91 7.56
C LEU A 19 14.76 -5.39 7.46
N GLN A 20 14.06 -4.67 8.33
CA GLN A 20 14.09 -3.19 8.41
C GLN A 20 13.86 -2.50 7.07
N LYS A 21 12.84 -2.94 6.34
CA LYS A 21 12.51 -2.32 5.06
C LYS A 21 11.53 -1.16 5.29
N GLN A 22 12.01 0.06 5.03
CA GLN A 22 11.17 1.25 5.10
C GLN A 22 10.28 1.33 3.88
N LEU A 23 8.99 1.32 4.13
CA LEU A 23 7.94 1.46 3.12
C LEU A 23 6.97 2.58 3.53
N TYR A 24 6.02 2.88 2.65
CA TYR A 24 4.99 3.87 2.91
C TYR A 24 3.63 3.27 2.58
N MET A 25 2.72 3.37 3.53
CA MET A 25 1.37 2.82 3.42
C MET A 25 0.42 3.95 3.02
N VAL A 26 -0.33 3.73 1.94
CA VAL A 26 -1.39 4.63 1.51
C VAL A 26 -2.71 3.95 1.82
N HIS A 27 -3.44 4.48 2.80
CA HIS A 27 -4.81 4.08 3.08
C HIS A 27 -5.73 4.99 2.29
N THR A 28 -6.61 4.42 1.49
CA THR A 28 -7.46 5.15 0.55
C THR A 28 -8.92 4.71 0.69
N PHE A 29 -9.83 5.68 0.69
CA PHE A 29 -11.25 5.44 0.96
C PHE A 29 -12.13 6.47 0.24
N PRO A 30 -13.39 6.10 -0.12
CA PRO A 30 -14.26 7.00 -0.86
C PRO A 30 -14.52 8.30 -0.12
N ALA A 31 -14.48 9.41 -0.86
CA ALA A 31 -14.83 10.73 -0.34
C ALA A 31 -16.33 11.03 -0.45
N ASN A 32 -16.97 10.52 -1.51
CA ASN A 32 -18.38 10.81 -1.84
C ASN A 32 -19.08 9.56 -2.40
N GLY A 33 -19.01 8.45 -1.67
CA GLY A 33 -19.62 7.19 -2.09
C GLY A 33 -18.94 6.51 -3.26
N MET A 34 -19.59 5.52 -3.84
CA MET A 34 -18.99 4.65 -4.87
C MET A 34 -19.08 5.19 -6.30
N GLY A 35 -19.95 6.17 -6.58
CA GLY A 35 -20.07 6.72 -7.93
C GLY A 35 -18.75 7.24 -8.49
N PRO A 36 -18.14 8.24 -7.86
CA PRO A 36 -16.84 8.77 -8.31
C PRO A 36 -15.72 7.71 -8.32
N VAL A 37 -15.75 6.76 -7.39
CA VAL A 37 -14.77 5.65 -7.35
C VAL A 37 -14.88 4.82 -8.62
N MET A 38 -16.09 4.43 -9.01
CA MET A 38 -16.31 3.62 -10.21
C MET A 38 -15.98 4.37 -11.51
N GLU A 39 -16.21 5.68 -11.54
CA GLU A 39 -15.85 6.52 -12.69
C GLU A 39 -14.33 6.60 -12.91
N ASN A 40 -13.55 6.43 -11.88
CA ASN A 40 -12.08 6.55 -11.92
C ASN A 40 -11.34 5.22 -11.83
N ILE A 41 -12.05 4.10 -11.88
CA ILE A 41 -11.43 2.78 -11.68
C ILE A 41 -10.42 2.42 -12.77
N GLU A 42 -10.74 2.68 -14.03
CA GLU A 42 -9.84 2.34 -15.14
C GLU A 42 -8.53 3.14 -15.12
N PRO A 43 -8.55 4.47 -15.04
CA PRO A 43 -7.29 5.23 -14.96
C PRO A 43 -6.50 4.93 -13.68
N HIS A 44 -7.18 4.62 -12.58
CA HIS A 44 -6.55 4.20 -11.33
C HIS A 44 -5.78 2.89 -11.51
N LEU A 45 -6.39 1.87 -12.12
CA LEU A 45 -5.73 0.59 -12.37
C LEU A 45 -4.52 0.75 -13.29
N LYS A 46 -4.65 1.58 -14.32
CA LYS A 46 -3.53 1.88 -15.22
C LYS A 46 -2.37 2.52 -14.46
N PHE A 47 -2.66 3.48 -13.60
CA PHE A 47 -1.67 4.12 -12.74
C PHE A 47 -0.96 3.11 -11.83
N GLN A 48 -1.71 2.21 -11.20
CA GLN A 48 -1.15 1.17 -10.33
C GLN A 48 -0.23 0.21 -11.09
N ILE A 49 -0.62 -0.19 -12.29
CA ILE A 49 0.23 -1.04 -13.14
C ILE A 49 1.53 -0.32 -13.52
N GLU A 50 1.47 0.98 -13.80
CA GLU A 50 2.67 1.78 -14.05
C GLU A 50 3.59 1.82 -12.83
N LEU A 51 3.04 1.95 -11.61
CA LEU A 51 3.83 1.86 -10.37
C LEU A 51 4.48 0.49 -10.21
N GLU A 52 3.77 -0.57 -10.56
CA GLU A 52 4.30 -1.93 -10.54
C GLU A 52 5.45 -2.09 -11.52
N GLU A 53 5.29 -1.66 -12.76
CA GLU A 53 6.33 -1.71 -13.79
C GLU A 53 7.59 -0.93 -13.41
N LYS A 54 7.42 0.20 -12.72
CA LYS A 54 8.54 1.03 -12.24
C LYS A 54 9.19 0.50 -10.97
N GLY A 55 8.67 -0.57 -10.38
CA GLY A 55 9.17 -1.13 -9.13
C GLY A 55 8.85 -0.28 -7.90
N ILE A 56 7.91 0.66 -8.02
CA ILE A 56 7.48 1.53 -6.92
C ILE A 56 6.49 0.81 -6.02
N MET A 57 5.54 0.06 -6.59
CA MET A 57 4.55 -0.67 -5.81
C MET A 57 5.14 -1.91 -5.17
N PHE A 58 4.99 -2.03 -3.86
CA PHE A 58 5.31 -3.25 -3.13
C PHE A 58 4.12 -4.22 -3.13
N GLY A 59 2.93 -3.70 -2.90
CA GLY A 59 1.70 -4.48 -2.92
C GLY A 59 0.49 -3.56 -2.77
N ALA A 60 -0.66 -4.02 -3.24
CA ALA A 60 -1.91 -3.28 -3.12
C ALA A 60 -3.09 -4.23 -3.15
N GLY A 61 -4.20 -3.81 -2.57
CA GLY A 61 -5.43 -4.58 -2.62
C GLY A 61 -6.58 -3.90 -1.91
N PRO A 62 -7.82 -4.34 -2.19
CA PRO A 62 -9.00 -3.82 -1.55
C PRO A 62 -9.20 -4.41 -0.16
N PHE A 63 -9.90 -3.66 0.69
CA PHE A 63 -10.46 -4.18 1.93
C PHE A 63 -11.90 -4.65 1.70
N TRP A 64 -12.29 -5.73 2.37
CA TRP A 64 -13.68 -6.16 2.43
C TRP A 64 -14.35 -5.60 3.68
N ASP A 65 -15.67 -5.62 3.73
CA ASP A 65 -16.41 -5.38 4.97
C ASP A 65 -16.21 -6.55 5.96
N ASP A 66 -16.67 -6.39 7.19
CA ASP A 66 -16.47 -7.42 8.23
C ASP A 66 -17.20 -8.73 7.94
N ASN A 67 -18.18 -8.74 7.05
CA ASN A 67 -18.86 -9.96 6.60
C ASN A 67 -18.13 -10.66 5.44
N GLU A 68 -17.05 -10.04 4.93
CA GLU A 68 -16.28 -10.54 3.79
C GLU A 68 -17.11 -10.69 2.50
N GLU A 69 -18.13 -9.85 2.31
CA GLU A 69 -19.06 -9.94 1.18
C GLU A 69 -19.04 -8.72 0.28
N ILE A 70 -18.78 -7.53 0.82
CA ILE A 70 -18.93 -6.28 0.09
C ILE A 70 -17.64 -5.48 0.08
N TRP A 71 -17.34 -4.89 -1.07
CA TRP A 71 -16.30 -3.89 -1.20
C TRP A 71 -16.92 -2.49 -1.14
N GLU A 72 -16.52 -1.73 -0.13
CA GLU A 72 -17.01 -0.37 0.10
C GLU A 72 -16.09 0.71 -0.49
N GLY A 73 -15.22 0.33 -1.42
CA GLY A 73 -14.35 1.25 -2.13
C GLY A 73 -13.04 1.58 -1.43
N GLU A 74 -12.76 0.92 -0.31
CA GLU A 74 -11.58 1.15 0.51
C GLU A 74 -10.47 0.17 0.13
N GLY A 75 -9.23 0.64 0.22
CA GLY A 75 -8.07 -0.19 -0.08
C GLY A 75 -6.79 0.31 0.57
N MET A 76 -5.73 -0.43 0.30
CA MET A 76 -4.39 -0.10 0.80
C MET A 76 -3.36 -0.32 -0.32
N VAL A 77 -2.41 0.61 -0.42
CA VAL A 77 -1.29 0.50 -1.35
C VAL A 77 -0.01 0.69 -0.54
N ILE A 78 0.92 -0.23 -0.70
CA ILE A 78 2.24 -0.13 -0.07
C ILE A 78 3.24 0.20 -1.16
N ILE A 79 3.98 1.30 -0.99
CA ILE A 79 4.92 1.80 -1.99
C ILE A 79 6.32 1.98 -1.42
N ARG A 80 7.29 1.93 -2.34
CA ARG A 80 8.68 2.30 -2.11
C ARG A 80 8.84 3.76 -2.48
N ALA A 81 9.48 4.53 -1.59
CA ALA A 81 9.81 5.93 -1.84
C ALA A 81 11.01 6.33 -0.99
N GLY A 82 11.69 7.39 -1.36
CA GLY A 82 12.87 7.88 -0.63
C GLY A 82 12.52 8.71 0.60
N SER A 83 11.27 9.19 0.69
CA SER A 83 10.80 10.02 1.81
C SER A 83 9.28 10.03 1.87
N LEU A 84 8.74 10.49 3.00
CA LEU A 84 7.30 10.70 3.13
C LEU A 84 6.77 11.74 2.11
N ALA A 85 7.54 12.79 1.86
CA ALA A 85 7.15 13.80 0.88
C ALA A 85 7.02 13.19 -0.52
N GLU A 86 7.98 12.39 -0.94
CA GLU A 86 7.92 11.66 -2.22
C GLU A 86 6.74 10.69 -2.27
N ALA A 87 6.50 9.94 -1.19
CA ALA A 87 5.37 9.02 -1.10
C ALA A 87 4.03 9.75 -1.26
N LYS A 88 3.89 10.93 -0.66
CA LYS A 88 2.69 11.77 -0.80
C LYS A 88 2.51 12.27 -2.24
N GLU A 89 3.59 12.65 -2.92
CA GLU A 89 3.55 13.06 -4.33
C GLU A 89 3.07 11.91 -5.23
N ILE A 90 3.56 10.71 -4.98
CA ILE A 90 3.13 9.51 -5.71
C ILE A 90 1.65 9.26 -5.46
N ALA A 91 1.22 9.28 -4.21
CA ALA A 91 -0.18 9.02 -3.84
C ALA A 91 -1.14 10.05 -4.47
N VAL A 92 -0.78 11.34 -4.46
CA VAL A 92 -1.65 12.38 -5.00
C VAL A 92 -1.80 12.28 -6.52
N SER A 93 -0.87 11.64 -7.19
CA SER A 93 -0.89 11.43 -8.65
C SER A 93 -1.87 10.35 -9.10
N ASP A 94 -2.35 9.53 -8.18
CA ASP A 94 -3.38 8.54 -8.49
C ASP A 94 -4.68 9.24 -8.89
N PRO A 95 -5.29 8.90 -10.04
CA PRO A 95 -6.56 9.48 -10.46
C PRO A 95 -7.68 9.41 -9.43
N MET A 96 -7.69 8.40 -8.57
CA MET A 96 -8.63 8.33 -7.45
C MET A 96 -8.48 9.51 -6.48
N HIS A 97 -7.27 10.00 -6.32
CA HIS A 97 -6.95 11.09 -5.41
C HIS A 97 -6.99 12.46 -6.10
N SER A 98 -6.41 12.56 -7.28
CA SER A 98 -6.41 13.82 -8.04
C SER A 98 -7.79 14.24 -8.50
N SER A 99 -8.70 13.31 -8.73
CA SER A 99 -10.10 13.59 -9.08
C SER A 99 -10.98 13.94 -7.86
N GLY A 100 -10.49 13.66 -6.66
CA GLY A 100 -11.30 13.78 -5.43
C GLY A 100 -12.22 12.61 -5.16
N ALA A 101 -12.16 11.52 -5.94
CA ALA A 101 -13.01 10.35 -5.73
C ALA A 101 -12.74 9.68 -4.39
N ARG A 102 -11.48 9.69 -3.95
CA ARG A 102 -11.06 9.16 -2.65
C ARG A 102 -10.26 10.17 -1.87
N ASN A 103 -10.39 10.11 -0.55
CA ASN A 103 -9.42 10.67 0.39
C ASN A 103 -8.37 9.62 0.69
N PHE A 104 -7.21 10.06 1.19
CA PHE A 104 -6.14 9.14 1.51
C PHE A 104 -5.27 9.66 2.64
N ARG A 105 -4.57 8.75 3.29
CA ARG A 105 -3.55 9.05 4.29
C ARG A 105 -2.31 8.24 3.97
N VAL A 106 -1.15 8.89 3.99
CA VAL A 106 0.13 8.22 3.80
C VAL A 106 0.84 8.14 5.14
N ARG A 107 1.32 6.94 5.48
CA ARG A 107 2.08 6.71 6.71
C ARG A 107 3.39 5.99 6.41
N PRO A 108 4.50 6.43 7.00
CA PRO A 108 5.73 5.63 7.01
C PRO A 108 5.48 4.31 7.76
N TRP A 109 5.98 3.23 7.21
CA TRP A 109 5.81 1.90 7.79
C TRP A 109 7.09 1.10 7.65
N LEU A 110 7.58 0.56 8.76
CA LEU A 110 8.74 -0.32 8.75
C LEU A 110 8.26 -1.77 8.65
N MET A 111 8.56 -2.43 7.53
CA MET A 111 8.30 -3.85 7.38
C MET A 111 9.49 -4.64 7.93
N ASN A 112 9.27 -5.33 9.03
CA ASN A 112 10.33 -5.93 9.82
C ASN A 112 10.25 -7.44 9.89
N GLU A 113 9.05 -7.99 9.84
CA GLU A 113 8.76 -9.40 10.09
C GLU A 113 7.79 -9.93 9.05
N GLY A 114 7.89 -11.21 8.80
CA GLY A 114 7.04 -11.91 7.85
C GLY A 114 7.86 -12.85 6.97
N THR A 115 7.19 -13.57 6.11
CA THR A 115 7.81 -14.51 5.19
C THR A 115 7.19 -14.39 3.81
N VAL A 116 7.98 -14.72 2.80
CA VAL A 116 7.51 -14.91 1.42
C VAL A 116 7.92 -16.30 0.99
N THR A 117 6.95 -17.06 0.48
CA THR A 117 7.21 -18.37 -0.11
C THR A 117 6.70 -18.38 -1.55
N VAL A 118 7.56 -18.72 -2.48
CA VAL A 118 7.22 -18.82 -3.91
C VAL A 118 7.38 -20.27 -4.33
N LYS A 119 6.32 -20.84 -4.89
CA LYS A 119 6.31 -22.18 -5.45
C LYS A 119 6.34 -22.09 -6.97
N ILE A 120 7.32 -22.77 -7.58
CA ILE A 120 7.45 -22.86 -9.03
C ILE A 120 7.38 -24.32 -9.41
N ARG A 121 6.51 -24.66 -10.37
CA ARG A 121 6.39 -26.03 -10.89
C ARG A 121 7.08 -26.12 -12.24
N TYR A 122 7.97 -27.09 -12.38
CA TYR A 122 8.74 -27.25 -13.64
C TYR A 122 7.88 -27.80 -14.77
N SER A 123 6.89 -28.63 -14.47
CA SER A 123 6.09 -29.30 -15.49
C SER A 123 5.24 -28.36 -16.34
N ASP A 124 4.80 -27.23 -15.77
CA ASP A 124 3.92 -26.27 -16.47
C ASP A 124 4.38 -24.81 -16.34
N GLY A 125 5.46 -24.57 -15.61
CA GLY A 125 5.98 -23.22 -15.37
C GLY A 125 5.11 -22.36 -14.45
N SER A 126 4.10 -22.94 -13.79
CA SER A 126 3.22 -22.18 -12.90
C SER A 126 3.97 -21.63 -11.69
N ARG A 127 3.50 -20.48 -11.22
CA ARG A 127 4.05 -19.78 -10.05
C ARG A 127 2.92 -19.51 -9.07
N GLU A 128 3.21 -19.69 -7.80
CA GLU A 128 2.28 -19.44 -6.72
C GLU A 128 2.99 -18.73 -5.58
N LEU A 129 2.43 -17.61 -5.13
CA LEU A 129 2.84 -16.92 -3.92
C LEU A 129 1.98 -17.44 -2.77
N ILE A 130 2.62 -17.96 -1.72
CA ILE A 130 1.94 -18.56 -0.57
C ILE A 130 1.97 -17.60 0.61
#